data_eb845a09273f9a9c050231252c3ecb97
#
_entry.id   eb845a09273f9a9c050231252c3ecb97
#
_cell.length_a   1.000
_cell.length_b   1.000
_cell.length_c   1.000
_cell.angle_alpha   90.00
_cell.angle_beta   90.00
_cell.angle_gamma   90.00
#
_symmetry.space_group_name_H-M   'P 1'
#
loop_
_entity.id
_entity.type
_entity.pdbx_description
1 polymer ?
#
loop_
_entity_poly.entity_id
_entity_poly.type
_entity_poly.pdbx_seq_one_letter_code
_entity_poly.pdbx_strand_id
1 'polypeptide(L)'
;MSDDSNGSGESNSKGLLDILENSLLDCSWIKIPALEAFFAHLQEDEQQMIALFDFIKDPSNPPADPAEGSIEFGFILYWIHNPPSELTDLLADHKLLQEVFHCFQQMAPPTKITTCEYDAVLAAIGDGGVGWTDGTMIGLGKYEQLDYRWVISAINYAVNLAFPHLVEDFRTGSQPHLPAAIAINPDSTSTAKTLSLGIVGDWGTGKYYETNGEVCPAIRVLGDMTSTAAPAMDRVIHLGDAYYAGTGALRAPANEEGENFTDLWPQEWASKSYTLNSNHEMYGAAEGYYKTALDQSGKFGLQDKLSYFAMTYGKWLILGLDSAYYSDQGNATAEKPHHFYMEGAIGSPAYTKQIDWVSQFKGHDGPIMVMTHHTACDLTGANTNLLYTQVTDALGIAPSVWYWGHLHNGIAYNKLNTANRQRISITKGRCCGHGSIPFGHAWGLENSSGQPIGNVDYFANTPDPKAPNGDPSNGARTRVKNGYAVVELRADGGYTESFYEVDNSAAVWSATWSENQIIHG
;
A
#
# COMPACT_ATOMS: atom_id res chain seq x y z
N MET A 1 -17.31 26.76 34.24
CA MET A 1 -16.20 25.83 34.48
C MET A 1 -15.66 25.52 33.12
N SER A 2 -14.50 26.08 32.87
CA SER A 2 -13.86 26.20 31.55
C SER A 2 -13.19 24.90 31.14
N ASP A 3 -13.44 24.54 29.89
CA ASP A 3 -12.75 23.45 29.17
C ASP A 3 -11.26 23.74 29.04
N ASP A 4 -10.45 22.84 29.56
CA ASP A 4 -9.00 22.74 29.33
C ASP A 4 -8.70 21.32 28.80
N SER A 5 -8.99 21.04 27.52
CA SER A 5 -8.65 19.76 26.90
C SER A 5 -7.97 19.85 25.52
N ASN A 6 -7.39 21.01 25.16
CA ASN A 6 -6.77 21.21 23.84
C ASN A 6 -5.24 21.45 23.89
N GLY A 7 -4.54 21.01 24.92
CA GLY A 7 -3.13 21.39 25.14
C GLY A 7 -2.05 20.33 24.91
N SER A 8 -2.38 19.06 24.67
CA SER A 8 -1.34 18.02 24.69
C SER A 8 -0.70 17.70 23.32
N GLY A 9 -1.40 17.87 22.21
CA GLY A 9 -0.88 17.56 20.87
C GLY A 9 0.12 18.58 20.31
N GLU A 10 -0.17 19.87 20.50
CA GLU A 10 0.74 20.94 20.05
C GLU A 10 2.02 21.04 20.88
N SER A 11 1.98 20.66 22.15
CA SER A 11 3.15 20.68 23.04
C SER A 11 4.16 19.59 22.68
N ASN A 12 3.72 18.42 22.26
CA ASN A 12 4.62 17.31 21.89
C ASN A 12 5.28 17.51 20.53
N SER A 13 4.58 18.04 19.53
CA SER A 13 5.14 18.32 18.21
C SER A 13 6.17 19.46 18.23
N LYS A 14 5.93 20.48 19.05
CA LYS A 14 6.89 21.57 19.25
C LYS A 14 8.14 21.08 19.99
N GLY A 15 7.98 20.15 20.95
CA GLY A 15 9.08 19.51 21.64
C GLY A 15 9.93 18.61 20.73
N LEU A 16 9.32 17.93 19.75
CA LEU A 16 10.03 17.12 18.75
C LEU A 16 10.94 18.00 17.88
N LEU A 17 10.43 19.08 17.33
CA LEU A 17 11.21 20.02 16.51
C LEU A 17 12.36 20.63 17.32
N ASP A 18 12.10 21.09 18.55
CA ASP A 18 13.11 21.67 19.42
C ASP A 18 14.22 20.67 19.84
N ILE A 19 13.86 19.40 20.06
CA ILE A 19 14.81 18.32 20.40
C ILE A 19 15.62 17.94 19.17
N LEU A 20 15.00 17.81 18.02
CA LEU A 20 15.68 17.49 16.76
C LEU A 20 16.62 18.63 16.35
N GLU A 21 16.21 19.89 16.41
CA GLU A 21 17.07 21.04 16.12
C GLU A 21 18.32 21.11 17.02
N ASN A 22 18.21 20.69 18.28
CA ASN A 22 19.34 20.69 19.22
C ASN A 22 20.21 19.41 19.14
N SER A 23 19.67 18.28 18.67
CA SER A 23 20.37 16.98 18.61
C SER A 23 21.06 16.74 17.27
N LEU A 24 20.60 17.39 16.19
CA LEU A 24 21.11 17.17 14.83
C LEU A 24 22.49 17.79 14.57
N LEU A 25 22.93 18.73 15.42
CA LEU A 25 24.18 19.46 15.21
C LEU A 25 25.46 18.60 15.19
N ASP A 26 25.45 17.40 15.76
CA ASP A 26 26.63 16.53 15.83
C ASP A 26 26.46 15.13 15.22
N CYS A 27 25.28 14.82 14.65
CA CYS A 27 24.92 13.53 14.04
C CYS A 27 25.15 12.31 14.97
N SER A 28 25.38 12.50 16.26
CA SER A 28 25.69 11.40 17.20
C SER A 28 24.53 10.43 17.40
N TRP A 29 23.31 10.88 17.14
CA TRP A 29 22.07 10.10 17.22
C TRP A 29 21.99 8.99 16.16
N ILE A 30 22.78 9.05 15.08
CA ILE A 30 22.80 8.01 14.05
C ILE A 30 23.52 6.73 14.53
N LYS A 31 24.33 6.82 15.57
CA LYS A 31 25.05 5.67 16.15
C LYS A 31 24.19 4.82 17.09
N ILE A 32 22.93 4.63 16.75
CA ILE A 32 22.05 3.71 17.47
C ILE A 32 21.89 2.41 16.67
N PRO A 33 21.79 1.26 17.35
CA PRO A 33 21.73 -0.05 16.67
C PRO A 33 20.62 -0.15 15.61
N ALA A 34 19.50 0.54 15.81
CA ALA A 34 18.39 0.53 14.86
C ALA A 34 18.77 1.17 13.51
N LEU A 35 19.54 2.26 13.53
CA LEU A 35 20.01 2.92 12.31
C LEU A 35 21.18 2.18 11.65
N GLU A 36 22.02 1.54 12.44
CA GLU A 36 23.05 0.65 11.90
C GLU A 36 22.42 -0.53 11.15
N ALA A 37 21.36 -1.13 11.72
CA ALA A 37 20.58 -2.17 11.05
C ALA A 37 19.86 -1.65 9.79
N PHE A 38 19.31 -0.45 9.83
CA PHE A 38 18.71 0.22 8.66
C PHE A 38 19.71 0.37 7.52
N PHE A 39 20.90 0.93 7.77
CA PHE A 39 21.93 1.07 6.73
C PHE A 39 22.45 -0.28 6.21
N ALA A 40 22.55 -1.30 7.08
CA ALA A 40 22.92 -2.64 6.64
C ALA A 40 21.89 -3.22 5.66
N HIS A 41 20.59 -2.98 5.92
CA HIS A 41 19.52 -3.42 5.04
C HIS A 41 19.55 -2.71 3.69
N LEU A 42 19.75 -1.39 3.67
CA LEU A 42 19.96 -0.67 2.40
C LEU A 42 21.13 -1.22 1.58
N GLN A 43 22.18 -1.73 2.22
CA GLN A 43 23.30 -2.38 1.51
C GLN A 43 22.94 -3.74 0.92
N GLU A 44 22.02 -4.49 1.54
CA GLU A 44 21.48 -5.74 0.99
C GLU A 44 20.61 -5.44 -0.23
N ASP A 45 19.73 -4.45 -0.14
CA ASP A 45 18.86 -4.02 -1.24
C ASP A 45 19.66 -3.47 -2.41
N GLU A 46 20.75 -2.72 -2.15
CA GLU A 46 21.65 -2.23 -3.20
C GLU A 46 22.26 -3.38 -4.02
N GLN A 47 22.54 -4.54 -3.42
CA GLN A 47 23.03 -5.70 -4.16
C GLN A 47 21.99 -6.29 -5.10
N GLN A 48 20.73 -6.29 -4.68
CA GLN A 48 19.60 -6.71 -5.53
C GLN A 48 19.38 -5.72 -6.67
N MET A 49 19.57 -4.42 -6.41
CA MET A 49 19.52 -3.38 -7.44
C MET A 49 20.61 -3.53 -8.51
N ILE A 50 21.81 -3.96 -8.15
CA ILE A 50 22.88 -4.23 -9.14
C ILE A 50 22.44 -5.36 -10.08
N ALA A 51 21.82 -6.42 -9.57
CA ALA A 51 21.28 -7.50 -10.39
C ALA A 51 20.12 -7.01 -11.30
N LEU A 52 19.30 -6.10 -10.81
CA LEU A 52 18.25 -5.45 -11.60
C LEU A 52 18.85 -4.59 -12.73
N PHE A 53 19.96 -3.89 -12.48
CA PHE A 53 20.65 -3.12 -13.53
C PHE A 53 21.15 -3.99 -14.67
N ASP A 54 21.63 -5.18 -14.37
CA ASP A 54 22.04 -6.13 -15.40
C ASP A 54 20.85 -6.60 -16.23
N PHE A 55 19.69 -6.82 -15.60
CA PHE A 55 18.44 -7.10 -16.30
C PHE A 55 17.96 -5.93 -17.18
N ILE A 56 18.01 -4.69 -16.67
CA ILE A 56 17.62 -3.51 -17.46
C ILE A 56 18.49 -3.37 -18.72
N LYS A 57 19.79 -3.69 -18.62
CA LYS A 57 20.72 -3.69 -19.74
C LYS A 57 20.48 -4.86 -20.72
N ASP A 58 20.10 -6.02 -20.22
CA ASP A 58 19.81 -7.23 -21.00
C ASP A 58 18.53 -7.94 -20.49
N PRO A 59 17.33 -7.50 -20.95
CA PRO A 59 16.04 -8.07 -20.52
C PRO A 59 15.82 -9.53 -20.91
N SER A 60 16.74 -10.16 -21.63
CA SER A 60 16.61 -11.56 -22.04
C SER A 60 16.83 -12.57 -20.90
N ASN A 61 17.41 -12.12 -19.79
CA ASN A 61 17.73 -12.97 -18.64
C ASN A 61 17.30 -12.30 -17.32
N PRO A 62 16.00 -12.36 -16.98
CA PRO A 62 15.51 -11.76 -15.75
C PRO A 62 16.12 -12.45 -14.51
N PRO A 63 16.58 -11.69 -13.50
CA PRO A 63 16.99 -12.27 -12.23
C PRO A 63 15.77 -12.90 -11.52
N ALA A 64 16.03 -13.67 -10.48
CA ALA A 64 14.99 -14.06 -9.54
C ALA A 64 14.34 -12.79 -8.95
N ASP A 65 13.04 -12.85 -8.65
CA ASP A 65 12.34 -11.72 -8.05
C ASP A 65 13.11 -11.24 -6.81
N PRO A 66 13.42 -9.93 -6.72
CA PRO A 66 13.99 -9.39 -5.50
C PRO A 66 12.97 -9.52 -4.35
N ALA A 67 13.45 -9.47 -3.12
CA ALA A 67 12.56 -9.35 -1.99
C ALA A 67 11.69 -8.10 -2.12
N GLU A 68 10.45 -8.18 -1.64
CA GLU A 68 9.50 -7.09 -1.65
C GLU A 68 10.14 -5.82 -1.04
N GLY A 69 9.99 -4.66 -1.68
CA GLY A 69 10.58 -3.39 -1.25
C GLY A 69 12.06 -3.16 -1.56
N SER A 70 12.79 -4.19 -1.99
CA SER A 70 14.23 -4.05 -2.28
C SER A 70 14.55 -3.05 -3.38
N ILE A 71 13.61 -2.84 -4.30
CA ILE A 71 13.80 -1.95 -5.45
C ILE A 71 13.72 -0.49 -5.00
N GLU A 72 12.72 -0.13 -4.19
CA GLU A 72 12.52 1.25 -3.70
C GLU A 72 13.68 1.71 -2.82
N PHE A 73 14.21 0.83 -2.00
CA PHE A 73 15.29 1.17 -1.06
C PHE A 73 16.69 0.98 -1.65
N GLY A 74 16.85 0.21 -2.72
CA GLY A 74 18.16 -0.10 -3.30
C GLY A 74 18.95 1.11 -3.80
N PHE A 75 18.26 2.16 -4.26
CA PHE A 75 18.89 3.39 -4.73
C PHE A 75 19.19 4.42 -3.64
N ILE A 76 18.68 4.24 -2.45
CA ILE A 76 18.76 5.28 -1.43
C ILE A 76 20.20 5.60 -1.07
N LEU A 77 21.07 4.60 -0.94
CA LEU A 77 22.49 4.83 -0.70
C LEU A 77 23.17 5.61 -1.83
N TYR A 78 22.83 5.31 -3.09
CA TYR A 78 23.36 6.05 -4.22
C TYR A 78 22.96 7.53 -4.15
N TRP A 79 21.69 7.85 -3.92
CA TRP A 79 21.23 9.24 -3.85
C TRP A 79 21.65 9.98 -2.57
N ILE A 80 21.88 9.29 -1.47
CA ILE A 80 22.50 9.91 -0.29
C ILE A 80 23.88 10.47 -0.66
N HIS A 81 24.68 9.73 -1.44
CA HIS A 81 26.03 10.16 -1.84
C HIS A 81 26.06 11.01 -3.11
N ASN A 82 25.08 10.85 -4.00
CA ASN A 82 25.00 11.52 -5.31
C ASN A 82 23.61 12.18 -5.50
N PRO A 83 23.20 13.11 -4.64
CA PRO A 83 21.85 13.67 -4.71
C PRO A 83 21.71 14.48 -6.01
N PRO A 84 20.61 14.30 -6.77
CA PRO A 84 20.28 15.20 -7.86
C PRO A 84 19.96 16.61 -7.32
N SER A 85 20.12 17.65 -8.15
CA SER A 85 19.84 19.03 -7.77
C SER A 85 18.40 19.21 -7.27
N GLU A 86 17.46 18.55 -7.91
CA GLU A 86 16.04 18.60 -7.56
C GLU A 86 15.76 18.05 -6.14
N LEU A 87 16.49 17.03 -5.69
CA LEU A 87 16.40 16.54 -4.31
C LEU A 87 16.99 17.56 -3.33
N THR A 88 18.13 18.14 -3.65
CA THR A 88 18.75 19.17 -2.78
C THR A 88 17.89 20.42 -2.70
N ASP A 89 17.24 20.85 -3.78
CA ASP A 89 16.31 21.96 -3.80
C ASP A 89 15.06 21.68 -2.96
N LEU A 90 14.50 20.47 -3.09
CA LEU A 90 13.35 20.03 -2.29
C LEU A 90 13.67 20.03 -0.77
N LEU A 91 14.85 19.55 -0.39
CA LEU A 91 15.28 19.51 1.00
C LEU A 91 15.64 20.91 1.54
N ALA A 92 16.09 21.85 0.69
CA ALA A 92 16.49 23.18 1.11
C ALA A 92 15.34 23.99 1.73
N ASP A 93 14.11 23.75 1.32
CA ASP A 93 12.91 24.38 1.90
C ASP A 93 12.53 23.83 3.27
N HIS A 94 13.16 22.72 3.69
CA HIS A 94 12.85 22.00 4.92
C HIS A 94 14.11 21.78 5.78
N LYS A 95 14.48 22.77 6.58
CA LYS A 95 15.71 22.77 7.38
C LYS A 95 15.96 21.45 8.14
N LEU A 96 14.94 20.89 8.78
CA LEU A 96 15.07 19.65 9.54
C LEU A 96 15.46 18.47 8.64
N LEU A 97 14.77 18.29 7.51
CA LEU A 97 15.12 17.22 6.55
C LEU A 97 16.50 17.42 5.96
N GLN A 98 16.88 18.65 5.69
CA GLN A 98 18.23 18.99 5.20
C GLN A 98 19.31 18.57 6.19
N GLU A 99 19.12 18.86 7.48
CA GLU A 99 20.06 18.49 8.54
C GLU A 99 20.13 16.96 8.72
N VAL A 100 18.99 16.26 8.71
CA VAL A 100 18.96 14.79 8.74
C VAL A 100 19.66 14.19 7.53
N PHE A 101 19.38 14.72 6.35
CA PHE A 101 20.02 14.26 5.12
C PHE A 101 21.54 14.49 5.14
N HIS A 102 21.99 15.64 5.64
CA HIS A 102 23.41 15.91 5.83
C HIS A 102 24.08 14.90 6.79
N CYS A 103 23.41 14.55 7.89
CA CYS A 103 23.89 13.49 8.78
C CYS A 103 23.95 12.14 8.07
N PHE A 104 22.98 11.81 7.22
CA PHE A 104 22.99 10.57 6.43
C PHE A 104 24.20 10.55 5.48
N GLN A 105 24.49 11.65 4.79
CA GLN A 105 25.68 11.75 3.93
C GLN A 105 26.99 11.49 4.65
N GLN A 106 27.08 11.89 5.93
CA GLN A 106 28.30 11.67 6.74
C GLN A 106 28.42 10.23 7.25
N MET A 107 27.31 9.54 7.50
CA MET A 107 27.26 8.29 8.25
C MET A 107 26.89 7.08 7.40
N ALA A 108 26.23 7.28 6.25
CA ALA A 108 25.86 6.20 5.36
C ALA A 108 27.11 5.46 4.84
N PRO A 109 27.06 4.13 4.77
CA PRO A 109 28.12 3.37 4.12
C PRO A 109 28.24 3.76 2.65
N PRO A 110 29.43 3.61 2.05
CA PRO A 110 29.63 3.96 0.65
C PRO A 110 28.75 3.11 -0.26
N THR A 111 28.18 3.74 -1.27
CA THR A 111 27.43 3.04 -2.33
C THR A 111 28.36 2.19 -3.20
N LYS A 112 27.86 1.02 -3.63
CA LYS A 112 28.52 0.16 -4.63
C LYS A 112 28.10 0.53 -6.06
N ILE A 113 26.98 1.24 -6.21
CA ILE A 113 26.50 1.72 -7.50
C ILE A 113 27.40 2.87 -7.94
N THR A 114 28.06 2.71 -9.06
CA THR A 114 28.91 3.76 -9.66
C THR A 114 28.06 4.68 -10.53
N THR A 115 28.51 5.93 -10.70
CA THR A 115 27.86 6.88 -11.63
C THR A 115 27.76 6.31 -13.05
N CYS A 116 28.79 5.56 -13.50
CA CYS A 116 28.77 4.93 -14.82
C CYS A 116 27.68 3.85 -14.96
N GLU A 117 27.44 3.06 -13.92
CA GLU A 117 26.35 2.06 -13.90
C GLU A 117 25.00 2.75 -13.87
N TYR A 118 24.84 3.79 -13.06
CA TYR A 118 23.63 4.59 -13.01
C TYR A 118 23.33 5.22 -14.37
N ASP A 119 24.30 5.90 -15.00
CA ASP A 119 24.14 6.48 -16.33
C ASP A 119 23.79 5.44 -17.40
N ALA A 120 24.36 4.23 -17.31
CA ALA A 120 24.04 3.13 -18.21
C ALA A 120 22.58 2.65 -18.04
N VAL A 121 22.06 2.62 -16.80
CA VAL A 121 20.66 2.32 -16.52
C VAL A 121 19.76 3.41 -17.07
N LEU A 122 20.08 4.69 -16.84
CA LEU A 122 19.31 5.80 -17.41
C LEU A 122 19.23 5.70 -18.94
N ALA A 123 20.35 5.41 -19.60
CA ALA A 123 20.39 5.24 -21.04
C ALA A 123 19.55 4.03 -21.52
N ALA A 124 19.50 2.96 -20.75
CA ALA A 124 18.73 1.76 -21.06
C ALA A 124 17.22 1.94 -20.83
N ILE A 125 16.82 2.62 -19.76
CA ILE A 125 15.41 2.92 -19.44
C ILE A 125 14.84 3.91 -20.46
N GLY A 126 15.61 4.96 -20.84
CA GLY A 126 15.09 6.07 -21.64
C GLY A 126 13.92 6.77 -20.94
N ASP A 127 13.01 7.38 -21.73
CA ASP A 127 11.90 8.16 -21.19
C ASP A 127 10.69 7.31 -20.72
N GLY A 128 10.73 5.97 -20.79
CA GLY A 128 9.55 5.14 -20.66
C GLY A 128 9.53 4.15 -19.50
N GLY A 129 10.64 4.00 -18.80
CA GLY A 129 10.76 2.96 -17.78
C GLY A 129 10.80 1.53 -18.36
N VAL A 130 10.92 0.53 -17.48
CA VAL A 130 10.89 -0.90 -17.82
C VAL A 130 9.99 -1.61 -16.81
N GLY A 131 8.99 -2.39 -17.26
CA GLY A 131 8.15 -3.20 -16.38
C GLY A 131 8.93 -4.37 -15.79
N TRP A 132 8.65 -4.66 -14.53
CA TRP A 132 9.15 -5.83 -13.84
C TRP A 132 8.19 -7.02 -13.98
N THR A 133 8.56 -8.18 -13.44
CA THR A 133 7.75 -9.42 -13.55
C THR A 133 6.35 -9.28 -12.97
N ASP A 134 6.19 -8.50 -11.93
CA ASP A 134 4.92 -8.19 -11.25
C ASP A 134 4.17 -6.98 -11.81
N GLY A 135 4.74 -6.31 -12.82
CA GLY A 135 4.20 -5.10 -13.41
C GLY A 135 4.72 -3.80 -12.82
N THR A 136 5.53 -3.83 -11.78
CA THR A 136 6.18 -2.63 -11.26
C THR A 136 6.96 -1.91 -12.36
N MET A 137 6.75 -0.59 -12.52
CA MET A 137 7.50 0.22 -13.48
C MET A 137 8.78 0.72 -12.86
N ILE A 138 9.90 0.31 -13.41
CA ILE A 138 11.22 0.79 -13.04
C ILE A 138 11.59 1.95 -13.95
N GLY A 139 11.43 3.14 -13.46
CA GLY A 139 11.68 4.38 -14.20
C GLY A 139 12.01 5.51 -13.24
N LEU A 140 12.25 6.70 -13.80
CA LEU A 140 12.67 7.92 -13.09
C LEU A 140 11.52 8.89 -12.86
N GLY A 141 10.35 8.57 -13.37
CA GLY A 141 9.16 9.40 -13.24
C GLY A 141 8.70 9.50 -11.79
N LYS A 142 7.84 10.47 -11.51
CA LYS A 142 7.26 10.64 -10.19
C LYS A 142 6.49 9.37 -9.79
N TYR A 143 6.76 8.86 -8.60
CA TYR A 143 6.24 7.60 -8.03
C TYR A 143 6.73 6.31 -8.70
N GLU A 144 7.64 6.38 -9.68
CA GLU A 144 8.31 5.18 -10.21
C GLU A 144 9.46 4.74 -9.29
N GLN A 145 9.95 3.52 -9.47
CA GLN A 145 10.85 2.88 -8.51
C GLN A 145 12.21 3.58 -8.34
N LEU A 146 12.69 4.27 -9.38
CA LEU A 146 13.95 5.02 -9.34
C LEU A 146 13.73 6.52 -9.12
N ASP A 147 12.58 6.90 -8.59
CA ASP A 147 12.31 8.27 -8.20
C ASP A 147 13.09 8.64 -6.94
N TYR A 148 13.99 9.62 -7.05
CA TYR A 148 14.82 10.08 -5.92
C TYR A 148 14.01 10.54 -4.69
N ARG A 149 12.71 10.84 -4.85
CA ARG A 149 11.83 11.27 -3.75
C ARG A 149 11.55 10.16 -2.74
N TRP A 150 11.81 8.90 -3.08
CA TRP A 150 11.79 7.79 -2.11
C TRP A 150 12.77 7.96 -0.95
N VAL A 151 13.81 8.76 -1.13
CA VAL A 151 14.72 9.16 -0.03
C VAL A 151 13.96 9.82 1.12
N ILE A 152 12.84 10.50 0.85
CA ILE A 152 11.99 11.12 1.86
C ILE A 152 11.35 10.06 2.76
N SER A 153 10.85 8.96 2.19
CA SER A 153 10.31 7.82 2.95
C SER A 153 11.39 7.23 3.87
N ALA A 154 12.59 7.00 3.32
CA ALA A 154 13.73 6.50 4.09
C ALA A 154 14.13 7.41 5.25
N ILE A 155 14.16 8.73 5.03
CA ILE A 155 14.45 9.73 6.08
C ILE A 155 13.37 9.67 7.17
N ASN A 156 12.09 9.69 6.81
CA ASN A 156 10.99 9.62 7.78
C ASN A 156 11.05 8.34 8.60
N TYR A 157 11.24 7.20 7.94
CA TYR A 157 11.38 5.91 8.61
C TYR A 157 12.56 5.88 9.58
N ALA A 158 13.73 6.33 9.15
CA ALA A 158 14.93 6.39 9.98
C ALA A 158 14.77 7.32 11.19
N VAL A 159 14.11 8.48 11.02
CA VAL A 159 13.78 9.38 12.13
C VAL A 159 12.87 8.68 13.15
N ASN A 160 11.88 7.90 12.71
CA ASN A 160 11.02 7.15 13.60
C ASN A 160 11.78 6.07 14.38
N LEU A 161 12.73 5.38 13.73
CA LEU A 161 13.61 4.41 14.40
C LEU A 161 14.54 5.06 15.42
N ALA A 162 15.06 6.25 15.10
CA ALA A 162 15.98 6.98 15.97
C ALA A 162 15.28 7.52 17.22
N PHE A 163 14.04 7.94 17.09
CA PHE A 163 13.31 8.65 18.14
C PHE A 163 11.95 8.01 18.45
N PRO A 164 11.89 6.69 18.76
CA PRO A 164 10.63 5.99 18.96
C PRO A 164 9.80 6.54 20.12
N HIS A 165 10.44 7.22 21.10
CA HIS A 165 9.77 7.84 22.25
C HIS A 165 9.04 9.14 21.88
N LEU A 166 9.29 9.71 20.69
CA LEU A 166 8.63 10.90 20.16
C LEU A 166 7.51 10.54 19.18
N VAL A 167 7.45 9.28 18.76
CA VAL A 167 6.37 8.76 17.92
C VAL A 167 5.15 8.50 18.79
N GLU A 168 4.01 9.08 18.40
CA GLU A 168 2.74 8.84 19.11
C GLU A 168 2.28 7.40 18.90
N ASP A 169 1.95 6.70 20.00
CA ASP A 169 1.34 5.39 19.91
C ASP A 169 -0.19 5.52 19.82
N PHE A 170 -0.70 5.57 18.62
CA PHE A 170 -2.15 5.69 18.34
C PHE A 170 -2.97 4.50 18.81
N ARG A 171 -2.33 3.37 19.17
CA ARG A 171 -3.00 2.15 19.65
C ARG A 171 -3.51 2.28 21.09
N THR A 172 -2.88 3.12 21.91
CA THR A 172 -3.13 3.19 23.35
C THR A 172 -3.97 4.38 23.77
N GLY A 173 -3.87 5.52 23.06
CA GLY A 173 -4.47 6.78 23.48
C GLY A 173 -5.84 7.08 22.89
N SER A 174 -6.09 6.71 21.65
CA SER A 174 -7.26 7.12 20.87
C SER A 174 -8.29 6.01 20.64
N GLN A 175 -8.03 4.77 21.06
CA GLN A 175 -8.91 3.63 20.85
C GLN A 175 -9.36 2.99 22.17
N PRO A 176 -10.23 3.67 22.94
CA PRO A 176 -10.67 3.16 24.25
C PRO A 176 -11.57 1.93 24.14
N HIS A 177 -12.14 1.64 22.98
CA HIS A 177 -13.05 0.53 22.73
C HIS A 177 -12.66 -0.22 21.45
N LEU A 178 -13.14 -1.45 21.33
CA LEU A 178 -13.04 -2.24 20.11
C LEU A 178 -14.18 -1.86 19.15
N PRO A 179 -13.96 -1.84 17.81
CA PRO A 179 -15.02 -1.53 16.88
C PRO A 179 -16.12 -2.60 16.97
N ALA A 180 -17.37 -2.14 17.06
CA ALA A 180 -18.52 -3.02 16.88
C ALA A 180 -18.75 -3.28 15.39
N ALA A 181 -19.25 -4.46 15.03
CA ALA A 181 -19.66 -4.72 13.66
C ALA A 181 -20.84 -3.81 13.26
N ILE A 182 -20.68 -3.08 12.17
CA ILE A 182 -21.72 -2.20 11.63
C ILE A 182 -22.71 -3.05 10.83
N ALA A 183 -23.94 -3.19 11.34
CA ALA A 183 -24.99 -3.90 10.64
C ALA A 183 -25.53 -3.02 9.48
N ILE A 184 -25.42 -3.51 8.26
CA ILE A 184 -26.04 -2.89 7.08
C ILE A 184 -27.34 -3.62 6.79
N ASN A 185 -28.48 -2.90 6.89
CA ASN A 185 -29.78 -3.51 6.63
C ASN A 185 -29.94 -3.76 5.12
N PRO A 186 -30.19 -5.01 4.69
CA PRO A 186 -30.44 -5.33 3.29
C PRO A 186 -31.62 -4.57 2.65
N ASP A 187 -32.58 -4.16 3.45
CA ASP A 187 -33.76 -3.41 2.97
C ASP A 187 -33.47 -1.91 2.76
N SER A 188 -32.35 -1.40 3.26
CA SER A 188 -31.93 -0.01 3.11
C SER A 188 -31.01 0.23 1.91
N THR A 189 -30.51 -0.83 1.30
CA THR A 189 -29.70 -0.78 0.07
C THR A 189 -30.62 -0.98 -1.14
N SER A 190 -30.15 -0.71 -2.32
CA SER A 190 -30.86 -0.62 -3.59
C SER A 190 -32.04 -1.61 -3.79
N THR A 191 -32.91 -1.37 -4.74
CA THR A 191 -34.06 -2.22 -5.11
C THR A 191 -33.68 -3.69 -5.40
N ALA A 192 -32.40 -3.99 -5.61
CA ALA A 192 -31.90 -5.33 -5.93
C ALA A 192 -31.48 -6.16 -4.71
N LYS A 193 -31.59 -5.64 -3.47
CA LYS A 193 -31.13 -6.32 -2.22
C LYS A 193 -29.65 -6.74 -2.31
N THR A 194 -28.81 -5.89 -2.85
CA THR A 194 -27.36 -6.03 -2.93
C THR A 194 -26.68 -4.89 -2.18
N LEU A 195 -25.48 -5.16 -1.62
CA LEU A 195 -24.56 -4.15 -1.11
C LEU A 195 -23.42 -4.02 -2.11
N SER A 196 -23.25 -2.84 -2.69
CA SER A 196 -22.19 -2.56 -3.65
C SER A 196 -21.01 -1.89 -2.98
N LEU A 197 -19.81 -2.48 -3.11
CA LEU A 197 -18.56 -1.99 -2.58
C LEU A 197 -17.65 -1.55 -3.74
N GLY A 198 -17.23 -0.27 -3.75
CA GLY A 198 -16.11 0.19 -4.58
C GLY A 198 -14.80 -0.01 -3.83
N ILE A 199 -13.81 -0.61 -4.47
CA ILE A 199 -12.52 -0.94 -3.86
C ILE A 199 -11.41 -0.38 -4.73
N VAL A 200 -10.50 0.40 -4.13
CA VAL A 200 -9.31 0.95 -4.78
C VAL A 200 -8.15 0.96 -3.80
N GLY A 201 -6.99 0.50 -4.20
CA GLY A 201 -5.77 0.54 -3.41
C GLY A 201 -4.66 1.26 -4.15
N ASP A 202 -3.63 1.69 -3.41
CA ASP A 202 -2.43 2.34 -3.97
C ASP A 202 -2.81 3.55 -4.84
N TRP A 203 -3.73 4.36 -4.30
CA TRP A 203 -4.36 5.45 -5.04
C TRP A 203 -3.83 6.84 -4.65
N GLY A 204 -3.19 6.99 -3.50
CA GLY A 204 -2.80 8.26 -2.89
C GLY A 204 -1.59 8.96 -3.52
N THR A 205 -1.60 9.22 -4.82
CA THR A 205 -0.50 9.91 -5.55
C THR A 205 -0.75 11.39 -5.79
N GLY A 206 -1.89 11.91 -5.37
CA GLY A 206 -2.19 13.33 -5.51
C GLY A 206 -2.46 13.79 -6.94
N LYS A 207 -2.36 15.11 -7.13
CA LYS A 207 -2.46 15.75 -8.43
C LYS A 207 -1.06 15.92 -9.01
N TYR A 208 -0.65 15.04 -9.90
CA TYR A 208 0.53 15.25 -10.73
C TYR A 208 0.15 15.09 -12.19
N TYR A 209 0.89 15.79 -13.05
CA TYR A 209 0.73 15.70 -14.49
C TYR A 209 1.98 15.07 -15.05
N GLU A 210 1.83 14.14 -15.96
CA GLU A 210 2.92 13.64 -16.74
C GLU A 210 3.44 14.73 -17.70
N THR A 211 4.66 14.56 -18.21
CA THR A 211 5.39 15.57 -19.00
C THR A 211 4.64 16.14 -20.21
N ASN A 212 3.54 15.52 -20.63
CA ASN A 212 2.73 15.91 -21.78
C ASN A 212 1.39 16.58 -21.41
N GLY A 213 1.16 16.96 -20.14
CA GLY A 213 -0.09 17.59 -19.70
C GLY A 213 -1.25 16.60 -19.50
N GLU A 214 -0.97 15.32 -19.42
CA GLU A 214 -1.95 14.29 -19.15
C GLU A 214 -2.41 14.32 -17.69
N VAL A 215 -3.66 13.95 -17.46
CA VAL A 215 -4.23 13.90 -16.11
C VAL A 215 -3.67 12.68 -15.38
N CYS A 216 -3.21 12.87 -14.15
CA CYS A 216 -2.62 11.79 -13.36
C CYS A 216 -3.58 10.60 -13.18
N PRO A 217 -3.04 9.37 -13.04
CA PRO A 217 -3.85 8.16 -12.93
C PRO A 217 -4.89 8.22 -11.81
N ALA A 218 -4.54 8.77 -10.63
CA ALA A 218 -5.49 8.92 -9.51
C ALA A 218 -6.74 9.70 -9.89
N ILE A 219 -6.58 10.81 -10.63
CA ILE A 219 -7.70 11.64 -11.08
C ILE A 219 -8.52 10.92 -12.16
N ARG A 220 -7.89 10.15 -13.04
CA ARG A 220 -8.61 9.34 -14.06
C ARG A 220 -9.45 8.26 -13.39
N VAL A 221 -8.87 7.48 -12.46
CA VAL A 221 -9.60 6.45 -11.71
C VAL A 221 -10.77 7.04 -10.93
N LEU A 222 -10.53 8.16 -10.22
CA LEU A 222 -11.59 8.85 -9.50
C LEU A 222 -12.70 9.36 -10.43
N GLY A 223 -12.32 9.92 -11.59
CA GLY A 223 -13.26 10.38 -12.62
C GLY A 223 -14.17 9.25 -13.10
N ASP A 224 -13.61 8.07 -13.32
CA ASP A 224 -14.38 6.89 -13.73
C ASP A 224 -15.27 6.38 -12.58
N MET A 225 -14.76 6.26 -11.36
CA MET A 225 -15.52 5.84 -10.19
C MET A 225 -16.69 6.78 -9.84
N THR A 226 -16.58 8.07 -10.15
CA THR A 226 -17.63 9.07 -9.90
C THR A 226 -18.52 9.35 -11.10
N SER A 227 -18.23 8.76 -12.25
CA SER A 227 -19.00 8.98 -13.47
C SER A 227 -20.42 8.42 -13.36
N THR A 228 -21.34 8.97 -14.12
CA THR A 228 -22.73 8.45 -14.19
C THR A 228 -22.83 7.07 -14.85
N ALA A 229 -21.77 6.62 -15.52
CA ALA A 229 -21.67 5.29 -16.11
C ALA A 229 -21.11 4.24 -15.14
N ALA A 230 -20.49 4.67 -14.03
CA ALA A 230 -19.99 3.75 -13.02
C ALA A 230 -21.13 3.03 -12.29
N PRO A 231 -20.91 1.79 -11.84
CA PRO A 231 -21.84 1.14 -10.93
C PRO A 231 -22.03 1.98 -9.65
N ALA A 232 -23.27 2.07 -9.16
CA ALA A 232 -23.53 2.75 -7.89
C ALA A 232 -22.83 1.99 -6.75
N MET A 233 -22.16 2.72 -5.84
CA MET A 233 -21.41 2.16 -4.71
C MET A 233 -22.04 2.61 -3.39
N ASP A 234 -22.48 1.65 -2.58
CA ASP A 234 -23.03 1.90 -1.24
C ASP A 234 -21.93 2.18 -0.21
N ARG A 235 -20.76 1.59 -0.41
CA ARG A 235 -19.54 1.81 0.37
C ARG A 235 -18.35 1.93 -0.57
N VAL A 236 -17.36 2.70 -0.18
CA VAL A 236 -16.09 2.84 -0.91
C VAL A 236 -14.95 2.60 0.06
N ILE A 237 -14.04 1.71 -0.30
CA ILE A 237 -12.92 1.29 0.52
C ILE A 237 -11.62 1.62 -0.19
N HIS A 238 -10.78 2.42 0.46
CA HIS A 238 -9.39 2.63 0.08
C HIS A 238 -8.51 1.64 0.82
N LEU A 239 -7.66 0.91 0.10
CA LEU A 239 -6.85 -0.16 0.68
C LEU A 239 -5.48 0.31 1.22
N GLY A 240 -5.24 1.62 1.28
CA GLY A 240 -3.99 2.20 1.77
C GLY A 240 -3.11 2.77 0.66
N ASP A 241 -2.02 3.34 1.05
CA ASP A 241 -0.96 4.03 0.34
C ASP A 241 -1.24 5.48 -0.04
N ALA A 242 -0.73 6.36 0.81
CA ALA A 242 -0.53 7.78 0.50
C ALA A 242 0.98 8.05 0.31
N TYR A 243 1.39 8.36 -0.91
CA TYR A 243 2.79 8.44 -1.31
C TYR A 243 3.39 9.83 -1.03
N TYR A 244 4.68 9.94 -0.64
CA TYR A 244 5.67 8.82 -0.52
C TYR A 244 5.66 8.18 0.87
N ALA A 245 5.34 8.92 1.94
CA ALA A 245 5.44 8.47 3.33
C ALA A 245 4.18 8.72 4.16
N GLY A 246 3.03 9.01 3.52
CA GLY A 246 1.78 9.30 4.20
C GLY A 246 1.92 10.36 5.30
N THR A 247 2.77 11.38 5.09
CA THR A 247 3.05 12.40 6.10
C THR A 247 1.83 13.24 6.40
N GLY A 248 1.64 13.60 7.67
CA GLY A 248 0.67 14.60 8.11
C GLY A 248 1.22 16.03 8.02
N ALA A 249 0.37 17.02 8.29
CA ALA A 249 0.71 18.45 8.21
C ALA A 249 1.87 18.89 9.12
N LEU A 250 2.23 18.10 10.12
CA LEU A 250 3.32 18.40 11.05
C LEU A 250 4.67 17.82 10.60
N ARG A 251 4.70 17.08 9.49
CA ARG A 251 5.91 16.48 8.93
C ARG A 251 6.22 17.07 7.56
N ALA A 252 7.50 17.15 7.24
CA ALA A 252 7.96 17.63 5.95
C ALA A 252 8.14 16.45 4.96
N PRO A 253 8.07 16.70 3.63
CA PRO A 253 8.00 18.01 3.00
C PRO A 253 6.59 18.61 2.93
N ALA A 254 5.54 17.83 3.08
CA ALA A 254 4.17 18.30 2.94
C ALA A 254 3.19 17.40 3.71
N ASN A 255 1.94 17.80 3.74
CA ASN A 255 0.81 16.99 4.20
C ASN A 255 0.42 16.00 3.08
N GLU A 256 1.24 14.96 2.86
CA GLU A 256 1.00 13.98 1.79
C GLU A 256 -0.34 13.28 1.95
N GLU A 257 -0.71 12.91 3.19
CA GLU A 257 -2.02 12.32 3.50
C GLU A 257 -3.18 13.26 3.12
N GLY A 258 -3.01 14.57 3.31
CA GLY A 258 -3.98 15.57 2.85
C GLY A 258 -3.95 15.72 1.33
N GLU A 259 -2.83 16.18 0.80
CA GLU A 259 -2.68 16.64 -0.58
C GLU A 259 -2.80 15.50 -1.61
N ASN A 260 -2.23 14.34 -1.30
CA ASN A 260 -2.21 13.21 -2.22
C ASN A 260 -3.43 12.29 -2.08
N PHE A 261 -4.14 12.34 -0.96
CA PHE A 261 -5.24 11.44 -0.68
C PHE A 261 -6.52 12.17 -0.27
N THR A 262 -6.61 12.70 0.96
CA THR A 262 -7.92 13.10 1.50
C THR A 262 -8.52 14.33 0.84
N ASP A 263 -7.72 15.29 0.34
CA ASP A 263 -8.22 16.48 -0.34
C ASP A 263 -8.91 16.14 -1.67
N LEU A 264 -8.44 15.07 -2.33
CA LEU A 264 -9.00 14.60 -3.60
C LEU A 264 -10.21 13.68 -3.43
N TRP A 265 -10.31 12.99 -2.28
CA TRP A 265 -11.40 12.05 -2.03
C TRP A 265 -12.74 12.78 -1.99
N PRO A 266 -13.78 12.33 -2.71
CA PRO A 266 -15.05 13.05 -2.83
C PRO A 266 -15.73 13.29 -1.48
N GLN A 267 -16.18 14.51 -1.23
CA GLN A 267 -16.89 14.85 0.01
C GLN A 267 -18.23 14.11 0.14
N GLU A 268 -18.90 13.86 -0.97
CA GLU A 268 -20.14 13.09 -1.02
C GLU A 268 -19.97 11.62 -0.63
N TRP A 269 -18.73 11.13 -0.60
CA TRP A 269 -18.42 9.76 -0.13
C TRP A 269 -18.13 9.69 1.37
N ALA A 270 -18.06 10.80 2.10
CA ALA A 270 -17.73 10.80 3.53
C ALA A 270 -18.65 9.91 4.38
N SER A 271 -19.94 9.80 4.00
CA SER A 271 -20.92 8.95 4.70
C SER A 271 -20.85 7.45 4.33
N LYS A 272 -19.91 7.06 3.47
CA LYS A 272 -19.79 5.69 2.95
C LYS A 272 -18.36 5.19 2.78
N SER A 273 -17.35 5.98 3.17
CA SER A 273 -15.94 5.69 2.94
C SER A 273 -15.25 5.04 4.14
N TYR A 274 -14.33 4.13 3.80
CA TYR A 274 -13.41 3.46 4.72
C TYR A 274 -12.00 3.46 4.11
N THR A 275 -10.95 3.47 4.95
CA THR A 275 -9.56 3.40 4.51
C THR A 275 -8.75 2.48 5.40
N LEU A 276 -7.68 1.90 4.89
CA LEU A 276 -6.77 1.03 5.61
C LEU A 276 -5.39 1.68 5.71
N ASN A 277 -4.70 1.39 6.79
CA ASN A 277 -3.30 1.79 7.01
C ASN A 277 -2.36 0.94 6.14
N SER A 278 -1.25 1.51 5.68
CA SER A 278 -0.27 0.86 4.82
C SER A 278 1.18 1.06 5.28
N ASN A 279 2.13 0.44 4.55
CA ASN A 279 3.56 0.66 4.76
C ASN A 279 3.95 2.13 4.53
N HIS A 280 3.37 2.81 3.55
CA HIS A 280 3.66 4.22 3.26
C HIS A 280 3.23 5.14 4.40
N GLU A 281 2.04 4.99 4.95
CA GLU A 281 1.61 5.74 6.14
C GLU A 281 2.50 5.41 7.35
N MET A 282 2.98 4.17 7.46
CA MET A 282 3.89 3.78 8.55
C MET A 282 5.28 4.42 8.44
N TYR A 283 5.76 4.79 7.25
CA TYR A 283 6.99 5.58 7.12
C TYR A 283 6.86 6.94 7.82
N GLY A 284 5.68 7.54 7.78
CA GLY A 284 5.29 8.72 8.56
C GLY A 284 4.84 8.41 10.00
N ALA A 285 5.08 7.20 10.52
CA ALA A 285 4.59 6.71 11.81
C ALA A 285 3.05 6.73 11.91
N ALA A 286 2.36 6.61 10.79
CA ALA A 286 0.90 6.68 10.64
C ALA A 286 0.28 8.01 11.14
N GLU A 287 1.07 9.07 11.30
CA GLU A 287 0.56 10.35 11.81
C GLU A 287 -0.48 10.95 10.86
N GLY A 288 -0.20 10.99 9.55
CA GLY A 288 -1.14 11.46 8.54
C GLY A 288 -2.42 10.64 8.55
N TYR A 289 -2.30 9.34 8.57
CA TYR A 289 -3.44 8.42 8.62
C TYR A 289 -4.37 8.70 9.80
N TYR A 290 -3.85 8.74 11.03
CA TYR A 290 -4.69 8.93 12.22
C TYR A 290 -5.18 10.38 12.42
N LYS A 291 -4.36 11.37 12.07
CA LYS A 291 -4.68 12.79 12.33
C LYS A 291 -5.35 13.50 11.14
N THR A 292 -5.19 12.98 9.92
CA THR A 292 -5.77 13.58 8.70
C THR A 292 -6.86 12.67 8.12
N ALA A 293 -6.55 11.42 7.76
CA ALA A 293 -7.53 10.55 7.12
C ALA A 293 -8.64 10.13 8.07
N LEU A 294 -8.31 9.66 9.26
CA LEU A 294 -9.28 9.21 10.27
C LEU A 294 -9.83 10.32 11.17
N ASP A 295 -9.57 11.61 10.87
CA ASP A 295 -10.19 12.68 11.64
C ASP A 295 -11.72 12.59 11.55
N GLN A 296 -12.40 12.75 12.68
CA GLN A 296 -13.86 12.58 12.78
C GLN A 296 -14.64 13.56 11.90
N SER A 297 -14.08 14.74 11.66
CA SER A 297 -14.64 15.73 10.74
C SER A 297 -14.32 15.43 9.27
N GLY A 298 -13.45 14.45 9.04
CA GLY A 298 -12.92 14.06 7.73
C GLY A 298 -13.79 13.09 6.97
N LYS A 299 -13.25 12.62 5.86
CA LYS A 299 -13.97 11.79 4.88
C LYS A 299 -14.09 10.32 5.30
N PHE A 300 -13.33 9.89 6.31
CA PHE A 300 -13.33 8.53 6.86
C PHE A 300 -13.82 8.47 8.31
N GLY A 301 -14.60 9.45 8.74
CA GLY A 301 -15.14 9.56 10.11
C GLY A 301 -16.00 8.38 10.56
N LEU A 302 -16.52 7.57 9.63
CA LEU A 302 -17.25 6.33 9.95
C LEU A 302 -16.43 5.32 10.75
N GLN A 303 -15.10 5.37 10.65
CA GLN A 303 -14.19 4.48 11.38
C GLN A 303 -13.93 4.92 12.82
N ASP A 304 -14.42 6.08 13.24
CA ASP A 304 -14.27 6.60 14.62
C ASP A 304 -12.80 6.50 15.12
N LYS A 305 -11.86 6.92 14.28
CA LYS A 305 -10.39 6.86 14.50
C LYS A 305 -9.82 5.44 14.66
N LEU A 306 -10.55 4.41 14.25
CA LEU A 306 -10.09 3.02 14.31
C LEU A 306 -9.50 2.62 12.94
N SER A 307 -8.32 2.00 12.94
CA SER A 307 -7.65 1.55 11.72
C SER A 307 -8.18 0.22 11.17
N TYR A 308 -9.12 -0.41 11.87
CA TYR A 308 -9.78 -1.63 11.44
C TYR A 308 -11.27 -1.59 11.77
N PHE A 309 -12.08 -2.29 10.99
CA PHE A 309 -13.54 -2.25 11.08
C PHE A 309 -14.19 -3.58 10.69
N ALA A 310 -15.44 -3.77 11.09
CA ALA A 310 -16.29 -4.86 10.64
C ALA A 310 -17.64 -4.35 10.16
N MET A 311 -18.17 -4.99 9.13
CA MET A 311 -19.54 -4.79 8.64
C MET A 311 -20.23 -6.14 8.48
N THR A 312 -21.56 -6.17 8.67
CA THR A 312 -22.39 -7.34 8.34
C THR A 312 -23.46 -6.96 7.34
N TYR A 313 -23.70 -7.83 6.35
CA TYR A 313 -24.75 -7.66 5.36
C TYR A 313 -25.35 -9.01 4.99
N GLY A 314 -26.59 -9.28 5.37
CA GLY A 314 -27.17 -10.60 5.22
C GLY A 314 -26.29 -11.66 5.90
N LYS A 315 -25.83 -12.65 5.14
CA LYS A 315 -24.90 -13.69 5.64
C LYS A 315 -23.42 -13.24 5.64
N TRP A 316 -23.07 -12.11 5.04
CA TRP A 316 -21.71 -11.66 4.92
C TRP A 316 -21.17 -11.06 6.21
N LEU A 317 -19.95 -11.44 6.57
CA LEU A 317 -19.05 -10.70 7.44
C LEU A 317 -17.96 -10.06 6.60
N ILE A 318 -17.74 -8.76 6.74
CA ILE A 318 -16.77 -7.97 6.01
C ILE A 318 -15.82 -7.35 7.03
N LEU A 319 -14.52 -7.65 6.92
CA LEU A 319 -13.49 -7.18 7.82
C LEU A 319 -12.47 -6.34 7.04
N GLY A 320 -12.26 -5.08 7.45
CA GLY A 320 -11.10 -4.29 7.07
C GLY A 320 -10.09 -4.34 8.21
N LEU A 321 -8.86 -4.80 7.94
CA LEU A 321 -7.85 -5.05 8.96
C LEU A 321 -6.61 -4.18 8.71
N ASP A 322 -6.07 -3.61 9.78
CA ASP A 322 -4.79 -2.93 9.77
C ASP A 322 -3.67 -3.97 9.74
N SER A 323 -3.08 -4.17 8.58
CA SER A 323 -1.97 -5.10 8.38
C SER A 323 -0.59 -4.43 8.48
N ALA A 324 -0.54 -3.10 8.64
CA ALA A 324 0.69 -2.33 8.59
C ALA A 324 1.24 -1.99 9.99
N TYR A 325 0.39 -1.61 10.92
CA TYR A 325 0.84 -1.06 12.21
C TYR A 325 1.73 -2.02 13.03
N TYR A 326 1.51 -3.31 12.89
CA TYR A 326 2.27 -4.35 13.59
C TYR A 326 3.23 -5.12 12.68
N SER A 327 3.34 -4.72 11.43
CA SER A 327 4.09 -5.41 10.39
C SER A 327 5.54 -5.70 10.82
N ASP A 328 6.32 -4.69 11.13
CA ASP A 328 7.72 -4.86 11.55
C ASP A 328 7.88 -5.70 12.81
N GLN A 329 6.97 -5.55 13.79
CA GLN A 329 7.03 -6.32 15.04
C GLN A 329 6.52 -7.76 14.88
N GLY A 330 5.57 -7.97 13.97
CA GLY A 330 5.01 -9.30 13.67
C GLY A 330 5.97 -10.19 12.88
N ASN A 331 6.70 -9.58 11.96
CA ASN A 331 7.62 -10.27 11.05
C ASN A 331 9.09 -10.23 11.51
N ALA A 332 9.43 -9.44 12.54
CA ALA A 332 10.79 -9.28 13.02
C ALA A 332 11.44 -10.63 13.41
N THR A 333 12.68 -10.83 12.97
CA THR A 333 13.57 -11.91 13.37
C THR A 333 14.83 -11.36 14.02
N ALA A 334 15.67 -12.23 14.59
CA ALA A 334 16.95 -11.80 15.16
C ALA A 334 17.91 -11.25 14.07
N GLU A 335 17.83 -11.81 12.86
CA GLU A 335 18.64 -11.39 11.70
C GLU A 335 18.04 -10.17 11.01
N LYS A 336 16.69 -10.04 11.00
CA LYS A 336 15.96 -8.96 10.34
C LYS A 336 14.98 -8.32 11.34
N PRO A 337 15.45 -7.39 12.17
CA PRO A 337 14.60 -6.73 13.17
C PRO A 337 13.63 -5.71 12.56
N HIS A 338 13.88 -5.27 11.34
CA HIS A 338 13.08 -4.32 10.58
C HIS A 338 12.82 -4.84 9.18
N HIS A 339 11.59 -4.65 8.69
CA HIS A 339 11.13 -5.09 7.38
C HIS A 339 10.52 -3.93 6.56
N PHE A 340 10.77 -2.69 6.94
CA PHE A 340 10.21 -1.49 6.29
C PHE A 340 8.70 -1.54 6.12
N TYR A 341 8.01 -2.24 7.03
CA TYR A 341 6.55 -2.48 6.93
C TYR A 341 6.10 -3.14 5.61
N MET A 342 6.97 -3.87 4.92
CA MET A 342 6.66 -4.48 3.62
C MET A 342 5.87 -5.78 3.73
N GLU A 343 6.00 -6.51 4.84
CA GLU A 343 5.27 -7.75 5.08
C GLU A 343 4.14 -7.52 6.10
N GLY A 344 2.90 -7.89 5.75
CA GLY A 344 1.74 -7.62 6.60
C GLY A 344 1.67 -8.49 7.86
N ALA A 345 1.17 -7.89 8.96
CA ALA A 345 0.77 -8.61 10.17
C ALA A 345 -0.34 -7.86 10.92
N ILE A 346 -1.34 -8.59 11.48
CA ILE A 346 -2.39 -7.99 12.32
C ILE A 346 -2.06 -7.97 13.81
N GLY A 347 -0.87 -8.36 14.18
CA GLY A 347 -0.39 -8.36 15.57
C GLY A 347 1.00 -8.96 15.71
N SER A 348 1.51 -8.88 16.92
CA SER A 348 2.79 -9.47 17.32
C SER A 348 2.64 -10.17 18.67
N PRO A 349 3.65 -10.93 19.14
CA PRO A 349 3.60 -11.56 20.47
C PRO A 349 3.31 -10.59 21.62
N ALA A 350 3.68 -9.31 21.47
CA ALA A 350 3.43 -8.25 22.45
C ALA A 350 2.10 -7.52 22.27
N TYR A 351 1.49 -7.60 21.09
CA TYR A 351 0.30 -6.83 20.72
C TYR A 351 -0.72 -7.70 20.00
N THR A 352 -1.68 -8.26 20.74
CA THR A 352 -2.68 -9.21 20.22
C THR A 352 -4.07 -8.59 20.06
N LYS A 353 -4.25 -7.31 20.38
CA LYS A 353 -5.56 -6.65 20.47
C LYS A 353 -6.44 -6.85 19.21
N GLN A 354 -5.86 -6.68 18.02
CA GLN A 354 -6.60 -6.88 16.77
C GLN A 354 -6.87 -8.37 16.50
N ILE A 355 -5.90 -9.26 16.81
CA ILE A 355 -6.08 -10.71 16.72
C ILE A 355 -7.23 -11.18 17.62
N ASP A 356 -7.24 -10.70 18.88
CA ASP A 356 -8.29 -11.03 19.86
C ASP A 356 -9.65 -10.51 19.41
N TRP A 357 -9.68 -9.31 18.79
CA TRP A 357 -10.90 -8.76 18.22
C TRP A 357 -11.41 -9.59 17.03
N VAL A 358 -10.53 -9.98 16.09
CA VAL A 358 -10.90 -10.87 14.97
C VAL A 358 -11.43 -12.20 15.48
N SER A 359 -10.87 -12.72 16.57
CA SER A 359 -11.30 -14.00 17.19
C SER A 359 -12.73 -13.98 17.71
N GLN A 360 -13.32 -12.81 17.95
CA GLN A 360 -14.74 -12.68 18.33
C GLN A 360 -15.69 -13.13 17.22
N PHE A 361 -15.23 -13.13 15.97
CA PHE A 361 -16.02 -13.58 14.80
C PHE A 361 -15.83 -15.07 14.50
N LYS A 362 -15.10 -15.79 15.34
CA LYS A 362 -14.91 -17.23 15.21
C LYS A 362 -16.26 -17.95 15.27
N GLY A 363 -16.53 -18.77 14.27
CA GLY A 363 -17.80 -19.48 14.17
C GLY A 363 -18.88 -18.72 13.41
N HIS A 364 -18.54 -17.62 12.73
CA HIS A 364 -19.46 -17.00 11.77
C HIS A 364 -19.90 -18.03 10.72
N ASP A 365 -21.22 -18.12 10.50
CA ASP A 365 -21.88 -19.16 9.69
C ASP A 365 -22.11 -18.74 8.22
N GLY A 366 -21.42 -17.73 7.75
CA GLY A 366 -21.54 -17.22 6.40
C GLY A 366 -20.19 -16.95 5.75
N PRO A 367 -20.20 -16.48 4.51
CA PRO A 367 -18.97 -16.09 3.84
C PRO A 367 -18.32 -14.88 4.53
N ILE A 368 -16.99 -14.88 4.56
CA ILE A 368 -16.17 -13.84 5.15
C ILE A 368 -15.35 -13.18 4.04
N MET A 369 -15.46 -11.86 3.94
CA MET A 369 -14.58 -11.02 3.12
C MET A 369 -13.57 -10.34 4.05
N VAL A 370 -12.30 -10.44 3.72
CA VAL A 370 -11.22 -9.70 4.39
C VAL A 370 -10.63 -8.68 3.43
N MET A 371 -10.30 -7.51 3.94
CA MET A 371 -9.57 -6.48 3.22
C MET A 371 -8.36 -6.05 4.06
N THR A 372 -7.20 -5.98 3.45
CA THR A 372 -5.95 -5.51 4.05
C THR A 372 -5.22 -4.63 3.04
N HIS A 373 -4.20 -3.88 3.49
CA HIS A 373 -3.27 -3.30 2.53
C HIS A 373 -2.33 -4.38 1.98
N HIS A 374 -1.62 -5.08 2.86
CA HIS A 374 -0.63 -6.10 2.47
C HIS A 374 -1.26 -7.36 1.90
N THR A 375 -0.50 -8.03 1.07
CA THR A 375 -0.88 -9.28 0.43
C THR A 375 -1.00 -10.43 1.43
N ALA A 376 -1.85 -11.40 1.11
CA ALA A 376 -2.02 -12.62 1.90
C ALA A 376 -1.19 -13.80 1.37
N CYS A 377 -0.48 -13.61 0.25
CA CYS A 377 0.27 -14.65 -0.46
C CYS A 377 1.38 -14.06 -1.32
N ASP A 378 2.23 -14.91 -1.88
CA ASP A 378 3.17 -14.54 -2.93
C ASP A 378 2.46 -14.11 -4.23
N LEU A 379 3.22 -13.51 -5.16
CA LEU A 379 2.71 -12.98 -6.43
C LEU A 379 1.90 -14.02 -7.24
N THR A 380 2.24 -15.28 -7.17
CA THR A 380 1.58 -16.36 -7.93
C THR A 380 0.34 -16.95 -7.24
N GLY A 381 0.08 -16.57 -5.99
CA GLY A 381 -0.96 -17.17 -5.15
C GLY A 381 -0.63 -18.62 -4.70
N ALA A 382 0.63 -19.04 -4.85
CA ALA A 382 1.05 -20.40 -4.55
C ALA A 382 1.34 -20.62 -3.06
N ASN A 383 1.86 -19.60 -2.37
CA ASN A 383 2.23 -19.68 -0.97
C ASN A 383 1.56 -18.56 -0.17
N THR A 384 0.91 -18.93 0.93
CA THR A 384 0.36 -17.95 1.88
C THR A 384 1.40 -17.58 2.93
N ASN A 385 1.30 -16.34 3.45
CA ASN A 385 2.26 -15.74 4.36
C ASN A 385 1.78 -15.71 5.84
N LEU A 386 2.51 -14.99 6.70
CA LEU A 386 2.19 -14.81 8.10
C LEU A 386 0.82 -14.14 8.29
N LEU A 387 0.52 -13.09 7.53
CA LEU A 387 -0.75 -12.36 7.61
C LEU A 387 -1.95 -13.29 7.38
N TYR A 388 -1.89 -14.11 6.32
CA TYR A 388 -2.91 -15.13 6.07
C TYR A 388 -3.07 -16.08 7.26
N THR A 389 -1.96 -16.53 7.82
CA THR A 389 -1.93 -17.45 8.96
C THR A 389 -2.58 -16.83 10.20
N GLN A 390 -2.20 -15.59 10.56
CA GLN A 390 -2.76 -14.90 11.72
C GLN A 390 -4.27 -14.72 11.63
N VAL A 391 -4.77 -14.29 10.46
CA VAL A 391 -6.20 -14.07 10.25
C VAL A 391 -7.00 -15.39 10.27
N THR A 392 -6.49 -16.42 9.59
CA THR A 392 -7.18 -17.72 9.54
C THR A 392 -7.19 -18.42 10.90
N ASP A 393 -6.14 -18.29 11.70
CA ASP A 393 -6.10 -18.83 13.06
C ASP A 393 -7.07 -18.10 14.00
N ALA A 394 -7.12 -16.77 13.91
CA ALA A 394 -8.04 -15.97 14.69
C ALA A 394 -9.51 -16.28 14.36
N LEU A 395 -9.87 -16.38 13.08
CA LEU A 395 -11.21 -16.72 12.62
C LEU A 395 -11.56 -18.21 12.84
N GLY A 396 -10.56 -19.07 12.92
CA GLY A 396 -10.73 -20.54 12.95
C GLY A 396 -11.17 -21.15 11.61
N ILE A 397 -11.27 -20.33 10.56
CA ILE A 397 -11.64 -20.70 9.19
C ILE A 397 -10.93 -19.75 8.21
N ALA A 398 -10.62 -20.21 7.01
CA ALA A 398 -10.11 -19.32 5.97
C ALA A 398 -11.20 -18.39 5.45
N PRO A 399 -10.89 -17.12 5.17
CA PRO A 399 -11.82 -16.20 4.52
C PRO A 399 -12.25 -16.71 3.14
N SER A 400 -13.47 -16.38 2.74
CA SER A 400 -14.00 -16.75 1.41
C SER A 400 -13.36 -15.95 0.29
N VAL A 401 -13.14 -14.66 0.54
CA VAL A 401 -12.50 -13.75 -0.40
C VAL A 401 -11.63 -12.75 0.37
N TRP A 402 -10.50 -12.37 -0.22
CA TRP A 402 -9.57 -11.44 0.38
C TRP A 402 -9.09 -10.42 -0.64
N TYR A 403 -9.36 -9.14 -0.38
CA TYR A 403 -8.88 -8.01 -1.18
C TYR A 403 -7.67 -7.36 -0.53
N TRP A 404 -6.67 -6.98 -1.33
CA TRP A 404 -5.50 -6.24 -0.89
C TRP A 404 -5.00 -5.25 -1.94
N GLY A 405 -4.15 -4.28 -1.53
CA GLY A 405 -3.39 -3.36 -2.36
C GLY A 405 -1.93 -3.82 -2.51
N HIS A 406 -0.98 -2.91 -2.24
CA HIS A 406 0.45 -3.12 -2.06
C HIS A 406 1.23 -3.62 -3.29
N LEU A 407 0.77 -4.66 -3.97
CA LEU A 407 1.26 -5.00 -5.30
C LEU A 407 0.59 -4.06 -6.29
N HIS A 408 1.36 -3.22 -6.97
CA HIS A 408 0.85 -2.20 -7.87
C HIS A 408 0.23 -2.82 -9.13
N ASN A 409 -0.73 -3.74 -8.93
CA ASN A 409 -1.41 -4.46 -10.01
C ASN A 409 -2.88 -4.75 -9.68
N GLY A 410 -3.65 -5.14 -10.70
CA GLY A 410 -4.99 -5.71 -10.56
C GLY A 410 -4.94 -7.20 -10.88
N ILE A 411 -5.12 -8.08 -9.86
CA ILE A 411 -4.99 -9.53 -10.04
C ILE A 411 -6.19 -10.25 -9.41
N ALA A 412 -6.77 -11.21 -10.14
CA ALA A 412 -7.73 -12.16 -9.59
C ALA A 412 -7.14 -13.56 -9.56
N TYR A 413 -7.10 -14.15 -8.36
CA TYR A 413 -6.67 -15.54 -8.15
C TYR A 413 -7.88 -16.44 -8.01
N ASN A 414 -7.88 -17.60 -8.68
CA ASN A 414 -8.98 -18.57 -8.55
C ASN A 414 -8.98 -19.24 -7.18
N LYS A 415 -7.80 -19.38 -6.58
CA LYS A 415 -7.61 -19.86 -5.20
C LYS A 415 -6.23 -19.47 -4.70
N LEU A 416 -6.09 -19.31 -3.37
CA LEU A 416 -4.79 -19.30 -2.72
C LEU A 416 -4.44 -20.72 -2.28
N ASN A 417 -3.21 -21.14 -2.53
CA ASN A 417 -2.77 -22.49 -2.15
C ASN A 417 -2.48 -22.55 -0.65
N THR A 418 -3.27 -23.32 0.08
CA THR A 418 -3.14 -23.51 1.54
C THR A 418 -2.46 -24.83 1.88
N ALA A 419 -1.34 -25.14 1.26
CA ALA A 419 -0.67 -26.46 1.21
C ALA A 419 -0.50 -27.19 2.55
N ASN A 420 -0.72 -26.57 3.71
CA ASN A 420 -0.41 -27.14 5.02
C ASN A 420 -1.58 -27.23 6.01
N ARG A 421 -2.86 -27.07 5.64
CA ARG A 421 -3.98 -27.09 6.59
C ARG A 421 -5.09 -28.05 6.20
N GLN A 422 -5.48 -28.89 7.15
CA GLN A 422 -6.50 -29.95 7.03
C GLN A 422 -7.96 -29.47 6.81
N ARG A 423 -8.20 -28.19 6.56
CA ARG A 423 -9.51 -27.65 6.17
C ARG A 423 -9.40 -27.00 4.81
N ILE A 424 -10.04 -27.61 3.85
CA ILE A 424 -10.16 -27.13 2.47
C ILE A 424 -11.19 -26.00 2.47
N SER A 425 -10.76 -24.79 2.75
CA SER A 425 -11.51 -23.62 2.33
C SER A 425 -10.66 -22.87 1.30
N ILE A 426 -11.25 -22.59 0.16
CA ILE A 426 -10.57 -21.92 -0.95
C ILE A 426 -10.78 -20.44 -0.75
N THR A 427 -9.74 -19.72 -0.33
CA THR A 427 -9.74 -18.26 -0.36
C THR A 427 -9.52 -17.77 -1.78
N LYS A 428 -10.41 -16.90 -2.26
CA LYS A 428 -10.23 -16.18 -3.52
C LYS A 428 -9.47 -14.89 -3.25
N GLY A 429 -8.22 -14.82 -3.69
CA GLY A 429 -7.38 -13.62 -3.54
C GLY A 429 -7.69 -12.59 -4.63
N ARG A 430 -7.62 -11.31 -4.27
CA ARG A 430 -7.83 -10.17 -5.16
C ARG A 430 -6.86 -9.05 -4.84
N CYS A 431 -5.88 -8.85 -5.70
CA CYS A 431 -5.10 -7.63 -5.67
C CYS A 431 -5.86 -6.51 -6.38
N CYS A 432 -6.02 -5.37 -5.75
CA CYS A 432 -6.61 -4.17 -6.32
C CYS A 432 -5.70 -2.96 -6.04
N GLY A 433 -4.38 -3.12 -6.27
CA GLY A 433 -3.34 -2.15 -6.01
C GLY A 433 -2.96 -1.29 -7.22
N HIS A 434 -3.78 -1.26 -8.25
CA HIS A 434 -3.53 -0.51 -9.48
C HIS A 434 -4.30 0.81 -9.55
N GLY A 435 -4.51 1.46 -8.40
CA GLY A 435 -5.31 2.69 -8.31
C GLY A 435 -4.65 3.89 -8.96
N SER A 436 -3.34 4.09 -8.77
CA SER A 436 -2.69 5.28 -9.34
C SER A 436 -1.20 5.16 -9.60
N ILE A 437 -0.48 4.27 -8.92
CA ILE A 437 0.95 4.10 -9.19
C ILE A 437 1.14 3.70 -10.65
N PRO A 438 2.08 4.30 -11.40
CA PRO A 438 2.40 3.87 -12.74
C PRO A 438 2.90 2.44 -12.76
N PHE A 439 2.32 1.57 -13.58
CA PHE A 439 2.75 0.19 -13.69
C PHE A 439 2.75 -0.30 -15.14
N GLY A 440 3.43 -1.40 -15.39
CA GLY A 440 3.63 -1.98 -16.70
C GLY A 440 3.00 -3.35 -16.86
N HIS A 441 3.20 -3.96 -18.01
CA HIS A 441 2.75 -5.31 -18.27
C HIS A 441 3.47 -6.34 -17.39
N ALA A 442 2.71 -7.07 -16.58
CA ALA A 442 3.22 -8.05 -15.62
C ALA A 442 3.51 -9.40 -16.31
N TRP A 443 4.54 -9.46 -17.14
CA TRP A 443 4.89 -10.65 -17.92
C TRP A 443 5.28 -11.86 -17.06
N GLY A 444 5.64 -11.67 -15.79
CA GLY A 444 5.85 -12.75 -14.82
C GLY A 444 4.56 -13.49 -14.43
N LEU A 445 3.39 -12.90 -14.70
CA LEU A 445 2.08 -13.51 -14.43
C LEU A 445 1.50 -14.28 -15.62
N GLU A 446 2.25 -14.39 -16.74
CA GLU A 446 1.81 -15.11 -17.93
C GLU A 446 2.82 -16.19 -18.36
N ASN A 447 2.33 -17.18 -19.08
CA ASN A 447 3.17 -18.16 -19.73
C ASN A 447 3.62 -17.68 -21.13
N SER A 448 4.46 -18.47 -21.81
CA SER A 448 4.96 -18.14 -23.16
C SER A 448 3.87 -17.96 -24.23
N SER A 449 2.62 -18.27 -23.93
CA SER A 449 1.46 -18.07 -24.81
C SER A 449 0.61 -16.88 -24.39
N GLY A 450 1.06 -16.04 -23.45
CA GLY A 450 0.34 -14.88 -22.93
C GLY A 450 -0.90 -15.24 -22.09
N GLN A 451 -0.94 -16.44 -21.49
CA GLN A 451 -2.04 -16.86 -20.63
C GLN A 451 -1.59 -16.81 -19.16
N PRO A 452 -2.49 -16.41 -18.24
CA PRO A 452 -2.20 -16.39 -16.80
C PRO A 452 -1.61 -17.71 -16.30
N ILE A 453 -0.67 -17.62 -15.35
CA ILE A 453 0.02 -18.77 -14.77
C ILE A 453 -0.59 -19.19 -13.42
N GLY A 454 -0.38 -20.46 -13.06
CA GLY A 454 -0.64 -20.98 -11.72
C GLY A 454 -2.09 -20.80 -11.26
N ASN A 455 -2.27 -20.02 -10.22
CA ASN A 455 -3.57 -19.72 -9.61
C ASN A 455 -4.18 -18.39 -10.10
N VAL A 456 -3.56 -17.71 -11.07
CA VAL A 456 -4.03 -16.42 -11.60
C VAL A 456 -5.10 -16.66 -12.67
N ASP A 457 -6.27 -16.06 -12.50
CA ASP A 457 -7.36 -16.06 -13.50
C ASP A 457 -7.32 -14.82 -14.38
N TYR A 458 -6.89 -13.70 -13.81
CA TYR A 458 -6.82 -12.40 -14.47
C TYR A 458 -5.71 -11.57 -13.84
N PHE A 459 -5.05 -10.77 -14.65
CA PHE A 459 -4.22 -9.65 -14.21
C PHE A 459 -4.36 -8.47 -15.18
N ALA A 460 -4.21 -7.24 -14.66
CA ALA A 460 -4.33 -6.03 -15.45
C ALA A 460 -3.16 -5.94 -16.42
N ASN A 461 -3.45 -5.94 -17.73
CA ASN A 461 -2.46 -5.93 -18.81
C ASN A 461 -2.91 -5.14 -20.05
N THR A 462 -3.98 -4.37 -19.96
CA THR A 462 -4.44 -3.53 -21.07
C THR A 462 -3.51 -2.33 -21.24
N PRO A 463 -2.87 -2.17 -22.40
CA PRO A 463 -2.00 -1.01 -22.65
C PRO A 463 -2.73 0.31 -22.44
N ASP A 464 -2.06 1.30 -21.85
CA ASP A 464 -2.60 2.64 -21.67
C ASP A 464 -2.13 3.58 -22.81
N PRO A 465 -2.94 3.85 -23.84
CA PRO A 465 -2.53 4.68 -24.97
C PRO A 465 -2.30 6.15 -24.59
N LYS A 466 -2.69 6.57 -23.38
CA LYS A 466 -2.46 7.92 -22.86
C LYS A 466 -1.19 8.03 -22.05
N ALA A 467 -0.62 6.90 -21.62
CA ALA A 467 0.65 6.89 -20.92
C ALA A 467 1.85 6.86 -21.88
N PRO A 468 3.01 7.40 -21.48
CA PRO A 468 4.25 7.19 -22.22
C PRO A 468 4.50 5.69 -22.44
N ASN A 469 4.89 5.30 -23.66
CA ASN A 469 5.12 3.89 -24.00
C ASN A 469 3.91 2.94 -23.80
N GLY A 470 2.69 3.43 -23.87
CA GLY A 470 1.48 2.60 -23.80
C GLY A 470 1.22 1.73 -25.04
N ASP A 471 2.13 1.66 -26.02
CA ASP A 471 2.03 0.79 -27.19
C ASP A 471 2.45 -0.65 -26.80
N PRO A 472 1.61 -1.66 -27.05
CA PRO A 472 1.94 -3.05 -26.74
C PRO A 472 3.18 -3.59 -27.47
N SER A 473 3.63 -2.95 -28.55
CA SER A 473 4.87 -3.31 -29.24
C SER A 473 6.13 -3.00 -28.41
N ASN A 474 6.02 -2.22 -27.34
CA ASN A 474 7.13 -1.87 -26.46
C ASN A 474 7.57 -3.04 -25.53
N GLY A 475 6.84 -4.17 -25.50
CA GLY A 475 7.18 -5.32 -24.65
C GLY A 475 7.26 -4.95 -23.16
N ALA A 476 8.40 -5.18 -22.51
CA ALA A 476 8.61 -4.87 -21.09
C ALA A 476 8.49 -3.38 -20.74
N ARG A 477 8.37 -2.50 -21.73
CA ARG A 477 8.16 -1.05 -21.52
C ARG A 477 6.71 -0.63 -21.68
N THR A 478 5.80 -1.58 -21.91
CA THR A 478 4.39 -1.27 -22.10
C THR A 478 3.75 -0.87 -20.78
N ARG A 479 3.31 0.37 -20.69
CA ARG A 479 2.48 0.84 -19.56
C ARG A 479 1.05 0.38 -19.74
N VAL A 480 0.42 0.02 -18.63
CA VAL A 480 -0.95 -0.48 -18.61
C VAL A 480 -1.86 0.42 -17.78
N LYS A 481 -3.17 0.27 -17.99
CA LYS A 481 -4.21 1.10 -17.40
C LYS A 481 -4.37 0.82 -15.91
N ASN A 482 -4.42 1.88 -15.12
CA ASN A 482 -4.88 1.83 -13.74
C ASN A 482 -6.38 1.51 -13.66
N GLY A 483 -6.87 1.16 -12.46
CA GLY A 483 -8.25 0.77 -12.30
C GLY A 483 -8.70 0.57 -10.86
N TYR A 484 -9.85 -0.06 -10.71
CA TYR A 484 -10.53 -0.32 -9.44
C TYR A 484 -11.42 -1.55 -9.55
N ALA A 485 -11.97 -2.01 -8.42
CA ALA A 485 -12.93 -3.11 -8.41
C ALA A 485 -14.29 -2.66 -7.84
N VAL A 486 -15.36 -3.32 -8.30
CA VAL A 486 -16.71 -3.22 -7.71
C VAL A 486 -17.20 -4.61 -7.35
N VAL A 487 -17.71 -4.75 -6.14
CA VAL A 487 -18.23 -6.01 -5.60
C VAL A 487 -19.67 -5.83 -5.17
N GLU A 488 -20.56 -6.62 -5.71
CA GLU A 488 -21.98 -6.62 -5.38
C GLU A 488 -22.30 -7.86 -4.52
N LEU A 489 -22.40 -7.66 -3.21
CA LEU A 489 -22.73 -8.71 -2.25
C LEU A 489 -24.24 -8.93 -2.20
N ARG A 490 -24.69 -10.17 -2.29
CA ARG A 490 -26.09 -10.55 -2.07
C ARG A 490 -26.29 -11.01 -0.63
N ALA A 491 -27.44 -10.66 -0.06
CA ALA A 491 -27.76 -11.01 1.34
C ALA A 491 -27.79 -12.52 1.61
N ASP A 492 -27.96 -13.35 0.57
CA ASP A 492 -27.94 -14.81 0.64
C ASP A 492 -26.52 -15.43 0.73
N GLY A 493 -25.50 -14.60 0.68
CA GLY A 493 -24.09 -15.04 0.73
C GLY A 493 -23.42 -15.19 -0.63
N GLY A 494 -24.14 -14.97 -1.72
CA GLY A 494 -23.51 -14.89 -3.04
C GLY A 494 -22.94 -13.52 -3.34
N TYR A 495 -22.11 -13.37 -4.39
CA TYR A 495 -21.60 -12.09 -4.84
C TYR A 495 -21.22 -12.10 -6.32
N THR A 496 -21.16 -10.90 -6.90
CA THR A 496 -20.58 -10.62 -8.20
C THR A 496 -19.44 -9.63 -8.01
N GLU A 497 -18.33 -9.83 -8.68
CA GLU A 497 -17.18 -8.95 -8.63
C GLU A 497 -16.73 -8.58 -10.03
N SER A 498 -16.21 -7.37 -10.20
CA SER A 498 -15.79 -6.83 -11.48
C SER A 498 -14.59 -5.93 -11.31
N PHE A 499 -13.59 -6.08 -12.17
CA PHE A 499 -12.49 -5.14 -12.32
C PHE A 499 -12.77 -4.18 -13.47
N TYR A 500 -12.46 -2.92 -13.25
CA TYR A 500 -12.58 -1.83 -14.21
C TYR A 500 -11.23 -1.18 -14.44
N GLU A 501 -10.98 -0.74 -15.64
CA GLU A 501 -9.81 0.03 -16.02
C GLU A 501 -10.21 1.43 -16.46
N VAL A 502 -9.35 2.42 -16.26
CA VAL A 502 -9.61 3.81 -16.68
C VAL A 502 -10.04 3.92 -18.14
N ASP A 503 -10.92 4.89 -18.40
CA ASP A 503 -11.50 5.15 -19.71
C ASP A 503 -12.29 3.95 -20.29
N ASN A 504 -12.79 3.06 -19.44
CA ASN A 504 -13.61 1.93 -19.84
C ASN A 504 -14.83 1.78 -18.91
N SER A 505 -16.02 2.00 -19.45
CA SER A 505 -17.27 1.84 -18.68
C SER A 505 -17.70 0.38 -18.50
N ALA A 506 -17.09 -0.56 -19.24
CA ALA A 506 -17.34 -1.99 -19.11
C ALA A 506 -16.28 -2.64 -18.23
N ALA A 507 -16.67 -3.61 -17.41
CA ALA A 507 -15.73 -4.42 -16.66
C ALA A 507 -14.81 -5.20 -17.63
N VAL A 508 -13.51 -5.19 -17.32
CA VAL A 508 -12.50 -5.95 -18.08
C VAL A 508 -12.44 -7.40 -17.63
N TRP A 509 -12.83 -7.67 -16.40
CA TRP A 509 -13.00 -9.00 -15.85
C TRP A 509 -14.16 -9.01 -14.85
N SER A 510 -14.90 -10.11 -14.81
CA SER A 510 -16.01 -10.31 -13.87
C SER A 510 -16.20 -11.77 -13.54
N ALA A 511 -16.65 -12.02 -12.29
CA ALA A 511 -17.04 -13.34 -11.84
C ALA A 511 -18.27 -13.28 -10.93
N THR A 512 -19.09 -14.32 -10.96
CA THR A 512 -20.27 -14.45 -10.09
C THR A 512 -20.21 -15.76 -9.33
N TRP A 513 -20.45 -15.70 -8.02
CA TRP A 513 -20.35 -16.82 -7.12
C TRP A 513 -21.64 -16.99 -6.31
N SER A 514 -22.10 -18.23 -6.18
CA SER A 514 -23.12 -18.59 -5.20
C SER A 514 -22.47 -18.90 -3.85
N GLU A 515 -23.25 -18.82 -2.75
CA GLU A 515 -22.76 -19.19 -1.42
C GLU A 515 -22.11 -20.59 -1.41
N ASN A 516 -22.73 -21.58 -2.03
CA ASN A 516 -22.21 -22.95 -2.08
C ASN A 516 -20.84 -23.06 -2.77
N GLN A 517 -20.60 -22.26 -3.82
CA GLN A 517 -19.29 -22.22 -4.50
C GLN A 517 -18.23 -21.50 -3.68
N ILE A 518 -18.62 -20.62 -2.77
CA ILE A 518 -17.72 -19.85 -1.91
C ILE A 518 -17.27 -20.67 -0.71
N ILE A 519 -18.21 -21.39 -0.09
CA ILE A 519 -17.96 -22.12 1.16
C ILE A 519 -17.41 -23.53 0.90
N HIS A 520 -17.80 -24.17 -0.17
CA HIS A 520 -17.46 -25.57 -0.45
C HIS A 520 -16.55 -25.77 -1.67
N GLY A 521 -16.23 -24.68 -2.40
CA GLY A 521 -15.22 -24.54 -3.45
C GLY A 521 -15.22 -25.41 -4.59
#